data_509ab6d4c82a643f5be0f27b549f5b73
#
_entry.id   509ab6d4c82a643f5be0f27b549f5b73
#
_cell.length_a   1.000
_cell.length_b   1.000
_cell.length_c   1.000
_cell.angle_alpha   90.00
_cell.angle_beta   90.00
_cell.angle_gamma   90.00
#
_symmetry.space_group_name_H-M   'P 1'
#
loop_
_entity.id
_entity.type
_entity.pdbx_description
1 polymer ?
#
loop_
_entity_poly.entity_id
_entity_poly.type
_entity_poly.pdbx_seq_one_letter_code
_entity_poly.pdbx_strand_id
1 'polypeptide(L)'
;MGDGLVKGSLIAGLMVIFLLLSSSPLSAGQVTYNQEYLKAILQFIDDNYYQEVDFEKLNTETVQTIFSSLDPYTRFFNHEEAAEFLDYVSGDYQGIGVVLLERDNKILIKQVMESSPAARCGILPGDRITKVDNINVAHATIEEVAELVRGEIGTEVTVELLRGDQRLIYKIVRSEIIMNPVYSDMREEIAYIYIESFNAHTQAFLDKALQQAAAKNIKHIILDLRDNSGGSVQQAVEVARYFIPRGLITRLDFGAEEVMDIYYYSYLDVSPYKLVVLVDEETASAAEILAGAVQDSDAGVLIGNKTYGKARVQDFMAMLSPQAYSRYRVRYAINSVDPRALPQNEWGVLNDEDMLGWVKMTTGIYYTPKGRNIDGQGLNPDIKVLPSEIPGVWLQKILPLAQMEKLALKSISNEVETAENILLLAGYELDEPDTFLDELTYEAIKKFQADKGLYPYGVLDFSTQKELNCTLNGLRVEYDPVYARAVEWLRE
;
A
#
# COMPACT_ATOMS: atom_id res chain seq x y z
N MET A 1 20.89 -25.33 27.26
CA MET A 1 21.54 -25.23 25.95
C MET A 1 20.57 -25.87 24.96
N GLY A 2 19.81 -25.07 24.22
CA GLY A 2 18.80 -25.55 23.27
C GLY A 2 17.73 -24.55 22.83
N ASP A 3 18.05 -23.23 22.84
CA ASP A 3 17.04 -22.20 22.49
C ASP A 3 17.41 -21.34 21.27
N GLY A 4 18.20 -21.88 20.34
CA GLY A 4 18.79 -21.06 19.29
C GLY A 4 18.39 -21.38 17.84
N LEU A 5 17.52 -22.35 17.57
CA LEU A 5 17.39 -22.87 16.20
C LEU A 5 15.99 -22.72 15.54
N VAL A 6 14.98 -22.25 16.25
CA VAL A 6 13.63 -22.07 15.66
C VAL A 6 13.39 -20.63 15.16
N LYS A 7 14.17 -19.66 15.63
CA LYS A 7 13.98 -18.22 15.30
C LYS A 7 14.50 -17.78 13.92
N GLY A 8 15.26 -18.61 13.22
CA GLY A 8 15.88 -18.24 11.93
C GLY A 8 15.04 -18.49 10.68
N SER A 9 13.98 -19.26 10.77
CA SER A 9 13.19 -19.70 9.61
C SER A 9 11.96 -18.83 9.31
N LEU A 10 11.49 -18.06 10.28
CA LEU A 10 10.30 -17.20 10.11
C LEU A 10 10.55 -15.91 9.31
N ILE A 11 11.81 -15.52 9.11
CA ILE A 11 12.17 -14.25 8.45
C ILE A 11 12.28 -14.41 6.92
N ALA A 12 12.36 -15.62 6.39
CA ALA A 12 12.59 -15.86 4.96
C ALA A 12 11.32 -15.79 4.09
N GLY A 13 10.12 -15.83 4.67
CA GLY A 13 8.85 -15.85 3.93
C GLY A 13 8.11 -14.52 3.79
N LEU A 14 8.54 -13.48 4.49
CA LEU A 14 7.88 -12.16 4.50
C LEU A 14 8.65 -11.10 3.70
N MET A 15 9.09 -11.39 2.50
CA MET A 15 9.33 -10.38 1.49
C MET A 15 7.97 -10.02 0.86
N VAL A 16 7.16 -9.25 1.58
CA VAL A 16 6.21 -8.35 0.94
C VAL A 16 7.03 -7.52 -0.02
N ILE A 17 6.71 -7.63 -1.29
CA ILE A 17 7.37 -6.95 -2.39
C ILE A 17 7.28 -5.43 -2.15
N PHE A 18 8.24 -4.87 -1.42
CA PHE A 18 8.77 -3.59 -1.80
C PHE A 18 9.42 -3.87 -3.15
N LEU A 19 8.71 -3.60 -4.24
CA LEU A 19 9.32 -3.37 -5.52
C LEU A 19 10.24 -2.15 -5.39
N LEU A 20 11.39 -2.35 -4.76
CA LEU A 20 12.61 -1.73 -5.24
C LEU A 20 12.72 -2.27 -6.66
N LEU A 21 12.16 -1.51 -7.60
CA LEU A 21 12.48 -1.63 -9.01
C LEU A 21 14.00 -1.45 -9.15
N SER A 22 14.75 -2.52 -8.84
CA SER A 22 16.05 -2.73 -9.46
C SER A 22 15.75 -3.17 -10.89
N SER A 23 15.22 -2.23 -11.68
CA SER A 23 15.16 -2.38 -13.12
C SER A 23 16.58 -2.56 -13.59
N SER A 24 16.88 -3.76 -14.06
CA SER A 24 17.92 -3.90 -15.11
C SER A 24 17.57 -2.86 -16.15
N PRO A 25 18.53 -2.05 -16.64
CA PRO A 25 18.21 -1.11 -17.68
C PRO A 25 17.89 -1.92 -18.93
N LEU A 26 16.60 -2.14 -19.20
CA LEU A 26 16.14 -2.34 -20.55
C LEU A 26 16.64 -1.12 -21.30
N SER A 27 17.41 -1.33 -22.37
CA SER A 27 17.96 -0.35 -23.27
C SER A 27 16.83 0.57 -23.76
N ALA A 28 16.50 1.58 -22.96
CA ALA A 28 15.73 2.71 -23.42
C ALA A 28 16.56 3.35 -24.51
N GLY A 29 16.09 3.34 -25.76
CA GLY A 29 16.75 3.97 -26.87
C GLY A 29 17.13 5.39 -26.45
N GLN A 30 18.41 5.73 -26.48
CA GLN A 30 18.91 7.06 -26.14
C GLN A 30 18.15 8.09 -26.99
N VAL A 31 17.24 8.83 -26.35
CA VAL A 31 16.57 9.96 -27.00
C VAL A 31 17.65 11.01 -27.22
N THR A 32 18.14 11.13 -28.44
CA THR A 32 19.05 12.18 -28.87
C THR A 32 18.25 13.49 -28.94
N TYR A 33 18.47 14.39 -28.02
CA TYR A 33 17.88 15.71 -28.00
C TYR A 33 18.92 16.78 -28.39
N ASN A 34 18.45 17.79 -29.12
CA ASN A 34 19.30 18.92 -29.51
C ASN A 34 19.39 19.95 -28.38
N GLN A 35 20.30 20.92 -28.52
CA GLN A 35 20.49 21.97 -27.51
C GLN A 35 19.24 22.81 -27.23
N GLU A 36 18.33 22.96 -28.21
CA GLU A 36 17.08 23.72 -28.01
C GLU A 36 16.10 22.96 -27.12
N TYR A 37 16.00 21.65 -27.31
CA TYR A 37 15.15 20.80 -26.48
C TYR A 37 15.70 20.71 -25.03
N LEU A 38 17.03 20.60 -24.89
CA LEU A 38 17.64 20.67 -23.56
C LEU A 38 17.30 21.97 -22.84
N LYS A 39 17.40 23.13 -23.53
CA LYS A 39 17.00 24.42 -22.93
C LYS A 39 15.54 24.42 -22.48
N ALA A 40 14.65 23.78 -23.23
CA ALA A 40 13.24 23.69 -22.88
C ALA A 40 12.99 22.76 -21.67
N ILE A 41 13.81 21.71 -21.49
CA ILE A 41 13.79 20.89 -20.27
C ILE A 41 14.29 21.70 -19.08
N LEU A 42 15.40 22.45 -19.22
CA LEU A 42 15.90 23.28 -18.14
C LEU A 42 14.92 24.38 -17.74
N GLN A 43 14.21 24.97 -18.72
CA GLN A 43 13.12 25.91 -18.44
C GLN A 43 11.95 25.24 -17.70
N PHE A 44 11.58 24.00 -18.09
CA PHE A 44 10.56 23.24 -17.37
C PHE A 44 10.93 22.97 -15.91
N ILE A 45 12.22 22.70 -15.64
CA ILE A 45 12.74 22.54 -14.28
C ILE A 45 12.66 23.87 -13.53
N ASP A 46 13.14 24.95 -14.12
CA ASP A 46 13.13 26.30 -13.53
C ASP A 46 11.73 26.78 -13.16
N ASP A 47 10.76 26.50 -14.03
CA ASP A 47 9.35 26.88 -13.83
C ASP A 47 8.63 26.08 -12.71
N ASN A 48 9.11 24.84 -12.39
CA ASN A 48 8.32 23.89 -11.58
C ASN A 48 9.06 23.33 -10.36
N TYR A 49 10.40 23.30 -10.35
CA TYR A 49 11.14 22.75 -9.23
C TYR A 49 11.14 23.71 -8.04
N TYR A 50 10.98 23.21 -6.84
CA TYR A 50 10.74 23.99 -5.62
C TYR A 50 11.93 24.83 -5.13
N GLN A 51 13.13 24.66 -5.69
CA GLN A 51 14.36 25.38 -5.32
C GLN A 51 15.09 25.87 -6.56
N GLU A 52 15.92 26.90 -6.38
CA GLU A 52 16.86 27.35 -7.39
C GLU A 52 17.86 26.24 -7.74
N VAL A 53 18.08 26.01 -9.03
CA VAL A 53 18.92 24.94 -9.55
C VAL A 53 20.20 25.50 -10.16
N ASP A 54 21.34 24.94 -9.75
CA ASP A 54 22.63 25.18 -10.43
C ASP A 54 22.73 24.25 -11.65
N PHE A 55 22.28 24.73 -12.80
CA PHE A 55 22.22 23.95 -14.05
C PHE A 55 23.60 23.48 -14.55
N GLU A 56 24.72 24.10 -14.12
CA GLU A 56 26.06 23.66 -14.49
C GLU A 56 26.45 22.33 -13.82
N LYS A 57 25.78 21.97 -12.73
CA LYS A 57 26.04 20.73 -12.00
C LYS A 57 25.15 19.55 -12.42
N LEU A 58 24.13 19.80 -13.25
CA LEU A 58 23.26 18.72 -13.70
C LEU A 58 23.96 17.76 -14.65
N ASN A 59 23.70 16.47 -14.49
CA ASN A 59 24.08 15.48 -15.50
C ASN A 59 23.07 15.49 -16.65
N THR A 60 23.49 16.04 -17.80
CA THR A 60 22.64 16.22 -18.98
C THR A 60 22.84 15.16 -20.06
N GLU A 61 23.35 13.98 -19.71
CA GLU A 61 23.57 12.89 -20.66
C GLU A 61 22.26 12.29 -21.17
N THR A 62 21.30 12.10 -20.28
CA THR A 62 19.97 11.57 -20.59
C THR A 62 18.88 12.34 -19.83
N VAL A 63 17.62 12.25 -20.30
CA VAL A 63 16.47 12.85 -19.58
C VAL A 63 16.37 12.29 -18.17
N GLN A 64 16.57 10.99 -17.99
CA GLN A 64 16.56 10.32 -16.70
C GLN A 64 17.61 10.92 -15.74
N THR A 65 18.84 11.11 -16.23
CA THR A 65 19.93 11.65 -15.40
C THR A 65 19.73 13.12 -15.05
N ILE A 66 19.12 13.91 -15.92
CA ILE A 66 18.77 15.31 -15.63
C ILE A 66 17.88 15.34 -14.38
N PHE A 67 16.75 14.63 -14.40
CA PHE A 67 15.78 14.68 -13.31
C PHE A 67 16.28 13.99 -12.03
N SER A 68 16.94 12.85 -12.14
CA SER A 68 17.49 12.16 -10.96
C SER A 68 18.64 12.89 -10.27
N SER A 69 19.26 13.89 -10.92
CA SER A 69 20.29 14.73 -10.30
C SER A 69 19.75 15.92 -9.51
N LEU A 70 18.44 16.17 -9.54
CA LEU A 70 17.81 17.26 -8.78
C LEU A 70 17.68 16.91 -7.29
N ASP A 71 17.03 15.77 -6.98
CA ASP A 71 16.86 15.24 -5.63
C ASP A 71 16.50 13.74 -5.68
N PRO A 72 16.52 13.03 -4.53
CA PRO A 72 16.22 11.57 -4.49
C PRO A 72 14.78 11.19 -4.87
N TYR A 73 13.85 12.14 -4.95
CA TYR A 73 12.41 11.90 -5.16
C TYR A 73 11.95 12.27 -6.56
N THR A 74 12.73 13.11 -7.27
CA THR A 74 12.44 13.54 -8.64
C THR A 74 12.91 12.49 -9.64
N ARG A 75 12.00 12.01 -10.51
CA ARG A 75 12.27 10.94 -11.46
C ARG A 75 11.45 11.12 -12.74
N PHE A 76 12.08 10.81 -13.87
CA PHE A 76 11.39 10.64 -15.16
C PHE A 76 10.82 9.22 -15.30
N PHE A 77 9.65 9.11 -15.91
CA PHE A 77 8.91 7.88 -16.20
C PHE A 77 8.61 7.81 -17.70
N ASN A 78 8.90 6.69 -18.34
CA ASN A 78 8.39 6.42 -19.67
C ASN A 78 6.88 6.10 -19.62
N HIS A 79 6.25 5.79 -20.76
CA HIS A 79 4.79 5.54 -20.82
C HIS A 79 4.35 4.35 -19.98
N GLU A 80 5.10 3.25 -19.98
CA GLU A 80 4.80 2.04 -19.22
C GLU A 80 4.94 2.28 -17.71
N GLU A 81 6.08 2.82 -17.27
CA GLU A 81 6.32 3.18 -15.87
C GLU A 81 5.31 4.21 -15.36
N ALA A 82 4.88 5.15 -16.22
CA ALA A 82 3.88 6.16 -15.86
C ALA A 82 2.50 5.54 -15.65
N ALA A 83 2.08 4.60 -16.50
CA ALA A 83 0.82 3.88 -16.35
C ALA A 83 0.81 3.07 -15.03
N GLU A 84 1.86 2.32 -14.74
CA GLU A 84 2.01 1.58 -13.48
C GLU A 84 1.96 2.50 -12.24
N PHE A 85 2.64 3.65 -12.32
CA PHE A 85 2.62 4.62 -11.22
C PHE A 85 1.23 5.23 -11.01
N LEU A 86 0.49 5.53 -12.08
CA LEU A 86 -0.87 6.05 -12.00
C LEU A 86 -1.84 4.99 -11.45
N ASP A 87 -1.72 3.73 -11.85
CA ASP A 87 -2.49 2.61 -11.29
C ASP A 87 -2.24 2.46 -9.79
N TYR A 88 -0.98 2.57 -9.37
CA TYR A 88 -0.62 2.54 -7.94
C TYR A 88 -1.25 3.70 -7.15
N VAL A 89 -1.20 4.93 -7.68
CA VAL A 89 -1.75 6.12 -7.01
C VAL A 89 -3.28 6.12 -7.01
N SER A 90 -3.90 5.67 -8.09
CA SER A 90 -5.37 5.54 -8.16
C SER A 90 -5.85 4.39 -7.27
N GLY A 91 -5.10 3.31 -7.17
CA GLY A 91 -5.54 2.06 -6.53
C GLY A 91 -6.49 1.27 -7.41
N ASP A 92 -6.53 1.56 -8.71
CA ASP A 92 -7.34 0.88 -9.70
C ASP A 92 -6.46 0.04 -10.60
N TYR A 93 -6.77 -1.25 -10.73
CA TYR A 93 -6.04 -2.17 -11.59
C TYR A 93 -6.97 -2.82 -12.60
N GLN A 94 -6.45 -3.12 -13.77
CA GLN A 94 -7.20 -3.83 -14.80
C GLN A 94 -6.86 -5.32 -14.76
N GLY A 95 -7.85 -6.18 -14.51
CA GLY A 95 -7.59 -7.62 -14.40
C GLY A 95 -8.76 -8.43 -13.88
N ILE A 96 -8.45 -9.53 -13.18
CA ILE A 96 -9.45 -10.47 -12.67
C ILE A 96 -9.65 -10.42 -11.14
N GLY A 97 -8.78 -9.72 -10.40
CA GLY A 97 -8.89 -9.52 -8.95
C GLY A 97 -8.39 -10.69 -8.12
N VAL A 98 -7.15 -11.11 -8.36
CA VAL A 98 -6.41 -12.08 -7.56
C VAL A 98 -5.08 -11.52 -7.12
N VAL A 99 -4.62 -11.93 -5.94
CA VAL A 99 -3.24 -11.75 -5.45
C VAL A 99 -2.50 -13.06 -5.67
N LEU A 100 -1.31 -12.99 -6.24
CA LEU A 100 -0.48 -14.16 -6.54
C LEU A 100 0.59 -14.37 -5.47
N LEU A 101 1.00 -15.63 -5.30
CA LEU A 101 2.09 -16.06 -4.43
C LEU A 101 2.91 -17.13 -5.17
N GLU A 102 4.24 -17.01 -5.12
CA GLU A 102 5.13 -18.08 -5.54
C GLU A 102 5.53 -18.94 -4.34
N ARG A 103 5.32 -20.24 -4.46
CA ARG A 103 5.72 -21.25 -3.47
C ARG A 103 6.17 -22.51 -4.18
N ASP A 104 7.33 -23.06 -3.83
CA ASP A 104 7.89 -24.27 -4.47
C ASP A 104 7.96 -24.19 -6.00
N ASN A 105 8.34 -23.04 -6.57
CA ASN A 105 8.32 -22.75 -8.00
C ASN A 105 6.92 -22.93 -8.64
N LYS A 106 5.87 -22.68 -7.88
CA LYS A 106 4.47 -22.72 -8.36
C LYS A 106 3.82 -21.39 -8.07
N ILE A 107 3.01 -20.92 -9.00
CA ILE A 107 2.19 -19.73 -8.80
C ILE A 107 0.83 -20.13 -8.26
N LEU A 108 0.53 -19.67 -7.06
CA LEU A 108 -0.70 -19.91 -6.33
C LEU A 108 -1.51 -18.61 -6.23
N ILE A 109 -2.82 -18.77 -6.11
CA ILE A 109 -3.69 -17.66 -5.73
C ILE A 109 -3.64 -17.53 -4.22
N LYS A 110 -3.03 -16.44 -3.73
CA LYS A 110 -2.97 -16.12 -2.30
C LYS A 110 -4.31 -15.58 -1.79
N GLN A 111 -4.93 -14.70 -2.58
CA GLN A 111 -6.17 -14.05 -2.21
C GLN A 111 -7.03 -13.78 -3.44
N VAL A 112 -8.33 -13.85 -3.27
CA VAL A 112 -9.33 -13.44 -4.27
C VAL A 112 -10.09 -12.23 -3.71
N MET A 113 -10.08 -11.13 -4.44
CA MET A 113 -10.74 -9.89 -4.01
C MET A 113 -12.26 -10.04 -4.06
N GLU A 114 -12.94 -9.55 -3.04
CA GLU A 114 -14.39 -9.57 -2.98
C GLU A 114 -15.00 -8.87 -4.21
N SER A 115 -16.10 -9.43 -4.71
CA SER A 115 -16.82 -8.89 -5.88
C SER A 115 -16.02 -8.81 -7.17
N SER A 116 -14.78 -9.38 -7.22
CA SER A 116 -13.97 -9.42 -8.43
C SER A 116 -14.49 -10.42 -9.48
N PRO A 117 -14.05 -10.34 -10.76
CA PRO A 117 -14.33 -11.36 -11.75
C PRO A 117 -13.93 -12.76 -11.31
N ALA A 118 -12.77 -12.92 -10.69
CA ALA A 118 -12.30 -14.21 -10.17
C ALA A 118 -13.22 -14.77 -9.08
N ALA A 119 -13.65 -13.92 -8.13
CA ALA A 119 -14.61 -14.31 -7.08
C ALA A 119 -15.93 -14.81 -7.67
N ARG A 120 -16.47 -14.09 -8.67
CA ARG A 120 -17.71 -14.49 -9.36
C ARG A 120 -17.59 -15.80 -10.11
N CYS A 121 -16.39 -16.17 -10.57
CA CYS A 121 -16.13 -17.45 -11.23
C CYS A 121 -15.90 -18.60 -10.24
N GLY A 122 -15.77 -18.33 -8.94
CA GLY A 122 -15.52 -19.35 -7.92
C GLY A 122 -14.06 -19.78 -7.84
N ILE A 123 -13.12 -18.91 -8.22
CA ILE A 123 -11.69 -19.09 -7.95
C ILE A 123 -11.48 -18.92 -6.44
N LEU A 124 -10.61 -19.75 -5.86
CA LEU A 124 -10.35 -19.76 -4.43
C LEU A 124 -8.86 -19.57 -4.14
N PRO A 125 -8.52 -19.03 -2.98
CA PRO A 125 -7.15 -19.09 -2.45
C PRO A 125 -6.66 -20.54 -2.40
N GLY A 126 -5.36 -20.75 -2.65
CA GLY A 126 -4.75 -22.06 -2.78
C GLY A 126 -4.87 -22.69 -4.18
N ASP A 127 -5.67 -22.14 -5.08
CA ASP A 127 -5.70 -22.59 -6.49
C ASP A 127 -4.34 -22.33 -7.15
N ARG A 128 -3.78 -23.34 -7.80
CA ARG A 128 -2.50 -23.20 -8.53
C ARG A 128 -2.76 -22.83 -9.99
N ILE A 129 -2.15 -21.76 -10.49
CA ILE A 129 -2.22 -21.39 -11.90
C ILE A 129 -1.27 -22.30 -12.70
N THR A 130 -1.78 -22.92 -13.75
CA THR A 130 -1.00 -23.78 -14.64
C THR A 130 -0.85 -23.22 -16.04
N LYS A 131 -1.88 -22.49 -16.53
CA LYS A 131 -1.84 -21.78 -17.80
C LYS A 131 -2.68 -20.50 -17.77
N VAL A 132 -2.24 -19.53 -18.59
CA VAL A 132 -3.01 -18.33 -18.93
C VAL A 132 -3.03 -18.20 -20.46
N ASP A 133 -4.21 -18.14 -21.08
CA ASP A 133 -4.40 -18.07 -22.55
C ASP A 133 -3.59 -19.12 -23.33
N ASN A 134 -3.59 -20.36 -22.83
CA ASN A 134 -2.80 -21.51 -23.34
C ASN A 134 -1.27 -21.39 -23.14
N ILE A 135 -0.75 -20.35 -22.54
CA ILE A 135 0.65 -20.21 -22.15
C ILE A 135 0.86 -21.00 -20.85
N ASN A 136 1.79 -21.95 -20.84
CA ASN A 136 2.17 -22.69 -19.66
C ASN A 136 3.02 -21.81 -18.75
N VAL A 137 2.60 -21.65 -17.47
CA VAL A 137 3.26 -20.77 -16.50
C VAL A 137 4.06 -21.53 -15.44
N ALA A 138 4.38 -22.81 -15.67
CA ALA A 138 5.08 -23.66 -14.69
C ALA A 138 6.48 -23.16 -14.28
N HIS A 139 7.08 -22.28 -15.06
CA HIS A 139 8.40 -21.69 -14.81
C HIS A 139 8.39 -20.16 -14.97
N ALA A 140 7.20 -19.55 -14.99
CA ALA A 140 7.03 -18.11 -15.06
C ALA A 140 7.20 -17.49 -13.67
N THR A 141 7.64 -16.24 -13.62
CA THR A 141 7.65 -15.43 -12.39
C THR A 141 6.24 -14.91 -12.08
N ILE A 142 6.04 -14.38 -10.88
CA ILE A 142 4.77 -13.72 -10.50
C ILE A 142 4.45 -12.58 -11.48
N GLU A 143 5.45 -11.78 -11.83
CA GLU A 143 5.33 -10.64 -12.71
C GLU A 143 4.85 -11.07 -14.11
N GLU A 144 5.48 -12.09 -14.69
CA GLU A 144 5.09 -12.63 -16.00
C GLU A 144 3.65 -13.16 -16.00
N VAL A 145 3.23 -13.84 -14.92
CA VAL A 145 1.85 -14.33 -14.79
C VAL A 145 0.88 -13.17 -14.58
N ALA A 146 1.26 -12.17 -13.78
CA ALA A 146 0.44 -10.98 -13.54
C ALA A 146 0.19 -10.20 -14.84
N GLU A 147 1.23 -10.02 -15.70
CA GLU A 147 1.09 -9.38 -17.01
C GLU A 147 0.12 -10.14 -17.92
N LEU A 148 0.20 -11.48 -17.96
CA LEU A 148 -0.75 -12.30 -18.74
C LEU A 148 -2.20 -12.19 -18.24
N VAL A 149 -2.38 -12.07 -16.93
CA VAL A 149 -3.71 -11.98 -16.31
C VAL A 149 -4.29 -10.57 -16.42
N ARG A 150 -3.46 -9.53 -16.37
CA ARG A 150 -3.85 -8.13 -16.63
C ARG A 150 -4.28 -7.95 -18.09
N GLY A 151 -4.86 -6.81 -18.40
CA GLY A 151 -5.21 -6.41 -19.76
C GLY A 151 -6.46 -5.54 -19.79
N GLU A 152 -6.81 -5.05 -20.97
CA GLU A 152 -7.88 -4.10 -21.21
C GLU A 152 -9.24 -4.57 -20.67
N ILE A 153 -9.96 -3.66 -20.00
CA ILE A 153 -11.30 -3.92 -19.45
C ILE A 153 -12.24 -4.42 -20.54
N GLY A 154 -13.02 -5.46 -20.23
CA GLY A 154 -13.95 -6.08 -21.15
C GLY A 154 -13.35 -7.18 -22.03
N THR A 155 -12.04 -7.35 -22.06
CA THR A 155 -11.39 -8.49 -22.75
C THR A 155 -11.47 -9.77 -21.91
N GLU A 156 -11.48 -10.94 -22.57
CA GLU A 156 -11.53 -12.25 -21.91
C GLU A 156 -10.10 -12.80 -21.73
N VAL A 157 -9.84 -13.42 -20.57
CA VAL A 157 -8.66 -14.25 -20.30
C VAL A 157 -9.11 -15.65 -19.90
N THR A 158 -8.41 -16.66 -20.39
CA THR A 158 -8.65 -18.06 -19.99
C THR A 158 -7.57 -18.49 -18.98
N VAL A 159 -8.00 -18.84 -17.75
CA VAL A 159 -7.09 -19.29 -16.70
C VAL A 159 -7.35 -20.76 -16.41
N GLU A 160 -6.30 -21.59 -16.49
CA GLU A 160 -6.32 -22.98 -16.11
C GLU A 160 -5.69 -23.14 -14.72
N LEU A 161 -6.47 -23.72 -13.81
CA LEU A 161 -6.10 -23.89 -12.40
C LEU A 161 -6.08 -25.36 -12.01
N LEU A 162 -5.29 -25.68 -10.97
CA LEU A 162 -5.34 -26.93 -10.24
C LEU A 162 -5.78 -26.64 -8.80
N ARG A 163 -6.91 -27.24 -8.38
CA ARG A 163 -7.41 -27.25 -6.99
C ARG A 163 -7.26 -28.68 -6.45
N GLY A 164 -6.23 -28.93 -5.67
CA GLY A 164 -5.79 -30.29 -5.41
C GLY A 164 -5.44 -31.01 -6.73
N ASP A 165 -6.10 -32.16 -7.01
CA ASP A 165 -5.91 -32.89 -8.26
C ASP A 165 -6.92 -32.53 -9.36
N GLN A 166 -7.85 -31.63 -9.08
CA GLN A 166 -8.89 -31.21 -10.01
C GLN A 166 -8.41 -30.08 -10.92
N ARG A 167 -8.43 -30.32 -12.24
CA ARG A 167 -8.19 -29.30 -13.25
C ARG A 167 -9.45 -28.49 -13.50
N LEU A 168 -9.34 -27.17 -13.40
CA LEU A 168 -10.41 -26.21 -13.62
C LEU A 168 -10.01 -25.24 -14.72
N ILE A 169 -10.95 -24.84 -15.57
CA ILE A 169 -10.70 -23.86 -16.65
C ILE A 169 -11.78 -22.78 -16.53
N TYR A 170 -11.35 -21.55 -16.38
CA TYR A 170 -12.22 -20.39 -16.28
C TYR A 170 -11.96 -19.42 -17.43
N LYS A 171 -13.05 -18.93 -18.02
CA LYS A 171 -13.03 -17.77 -18.94
C LYS A 171 -13.54 -16.57 -18.18
N ILE A 172 -12.69 -15.57 -18.03
CA ILE A 172 -12.93 -14.47 -17.12
C ILE A 172 -12.83 -13.18 -17.91
N VAL A 173 -13.86 -12.35 -17.83
CA VAL A 173 -13.83 -11.01 -18.43
C VAL A 173 -13.14 -10.08 -17.46
N ARG A 174 -12.07 -9.43 -17.93
CA ARG A 174 -11.31 -8.43 -17.14
C ARG A 174 -12.18 -7.24 -16.78
N SER A 175 -12.02 -6.73 -15.61
CA SER A 175 -12.69 -5.52 -15.15
C SER A 175 -11.73 -4.63 -14.36
N GLU A 176 -12.20 -3.44 -14.06
CA GLU A 176 -11.54 -2.60 -13.04
C GLU A 176 -11.60 -3.28 -11.67
N ILE A 177 -10.47 -3.32 -11.00
CA ILE A 177 -10.27 -3.91 -9.66
C ILE A 177 -9.85 -2.80 -8.72
N ILE A 178 -10.72 -2.46 -7.78
CA ILE A 178 -10.47 -1.43 -6.78
C ILE A 178 -9.72 -2.06 -5.60
N MET A 179 -8.51 -1.55 -5.33
CA MET A 179 -7.71 -1.97 -4.19
C MET A 179 -8.17 -1.26 -2.92
N ASN A 180 -8.51 -2.06 -1.92
CA ASN A 180 -8.84 -1.53 -0.59
C ASN A 180 -7.55 -1.26 0.21
N PRO A 181 -7.17 0.01 0.48
CA PRO A 181 -6.00 0.34 1.26
C PRO A 181 -6.26 0.36 2.77
N VAL A 182 -7.49 0.09 3.21
CA VAL A 182 -7.89 0.20 4.61
C VAL A 182 -8.31 -1.16 5.14
N TYR A 183 -7.55 -1.69 6.10
CA TYR A 183 -7.95 -2.85 6.88
C TYR A 183 -8.60 -2.39 8.19
N SER A 184 -9.67 -3.04 8.63
CA SER A 184 -10.29 -2.71 9.91
C SER A 184 -10.79 -3.94 10.65
N ASP A 185 -10.64 -3.92 11.99
CA ASP A 185 -11.11 -4.96 12.90
C ASP A 185 -11.73 -4.33 14.16
N MET A 186 -12.97 -4.71 14.46
CA MET A 186 -13.74 -4.17 15.57
C MET A 186 -13.57 -5.06 16.81
N ARG A 187 -12.60 -4.72 17.68
CA ARG A 187 -12.14 -5.48 18.84
C ARG A 187 -12.75 -4.94 20.12
N GLU A 188 -13.78 -5.58 20.65
CA GLU A 188 -14.48 -5.14 21.86
C GLU A 188 -14.89 -3.66 21.79
N GLU A 189 -14.21 -2.77 22.51
CA GLU A 189 -14.47 -1.31 22.58
C GLU A 189 -13.54 -0.48 21.68
N ILE A 190 -12.64 -1.13 20.94
CA ILE A 190 -11.62 -0.48 20.09
C ILE A 190 -11.85 -0.87 18.64
N ALA A 191 -11.89 0.12 17.75
CA ALA A 191 -11.73 -0.10 16.31
C ALA A 191 -10.24 0.04 15.95
N TYR A 192 -9.61 -1.06 15.56
CA TYR A 192 -8.31 -1.04 14.94
C TYR A 192 -8.49 -0.80 13.43
N ILE A 193 -7.84 0.24 12.91
CA ILE A 193 -7.91 0.63 11.50
C ILE A 193 -6.47 0.83 11.01
N TYR A 194 -6.03 0.02 10.06
CA TYR A 194 -4.75 0.16 9.39
C TYR A 194 -4.95 0.78 8.02
N ILE A 195 -4.18 1.81 7.68
CA ILE A 195 -4.13 2.42 6.35
C ILE A 195 -2.78 2.08 5.72
N GLU A 196 -2.81 1.25 4.68
CA GLU A 196 -1.60 0.79 3.96
C GLU A 196 -0.99 1.90 3.11
N SER A 197 -1.83 2.69 2.45
CA SER A 197 -1.43 3.82 1.61
C SER A 197 -2.58 4.80 1.40
N PHE A 198 -2.28 5.99 0.89
CA PHE A 198 -3.29 6.99 0.54
C PHE A 198 -3.53 6.98 -0.98
N ASN A 199 -4.33 6.02 -1.48
CA ASN A 199 -4.82 5.99 -2.86
C ASN A 199 -6.19 6.70 -2.99
N ALA A 200 -6.73 6.79 -4.20
CA ALA A 200 -7.99 7.51 -4.47
C ALA A 200 -9.21 6.98 -3.69
N HIS A 201 -9.15 5.76 -3.16
CA HIS A 201 -10.25 5.09 -2.47
C HIS A 201 -10.16 5.12 -0.95
N THR A 202 -9.05 5.62 -0.37
CA THR A 202 -8.75 5.54 1.07
C THR A 202 -9.85 6.14 1.93
N GLN A 203 -10.35 7.34 1.58
CA GLN A 203 -11.45 7.98 2.31
C GLN A 203 -12.71 7.11 2.32
N ALA A 204 -13.10 6.54 1.18
CA ALA A 204 -14.33 5.77 1.06
C ALA A 204 -14.27 4.46 1.88
N PHE A 205 -13.12 3.80 1.94
CA PHE A 205 -12.94 2.61 2.76
C PHE A 205 -12.82 2.92 4.24
N LEU A 206 -12.17 4.03 4.61
CA LEU A 206 -12.17 4.51 5.99
C LEU A 206 -13.58 4.85 6.47
N ASP A 207 -14.39 5.52 5.65
CA ASP A 207 -15.78 5.84 6.00
C ASP A 207 -16.58 4.58 6.32
N LYS A 208 -16.43 3.52 5.53
CA LYS A 208 -17.04 2.21 5.83
C LYS A 208 -16.56 1.63 7.17
N ALA A 209 -15.27 1.72 7.47
CA ALA A 209 -14.71 1.24 8.74
C ALA A 209 -15.28 2.04 9.94
N LEU A 210 -15.36 3.37 9.82
CA LEU A 210 -15.93 4.24 10.84
C LEU A 210 -17.44 4.02 11.02
N GLN A 211 -18.19 3.74 9.95
CA GLN A 211 -19.60 3.35 10.02
C GLN A 211 -19.78 2.02 10.80
N GLN A 212 -18.90 1.03 10.57
CA GLN A 212 -18.92 -0.22 11.34
C GLN A 212 -18.63 0.03 12.83
N ALA A 213 -17.66 0.88 13.14
CA ALA A 213 -17.37 1.29 14.53
C ALA A 213 -18.58 1.98 15.17
N ALA A 214 -19.21 2.91 14.46
CA ALA A 214 -20.41 3.62 14.92
C ALA A 214 -21.60 2.68 15.16
N ALA A 215 -21.83 1.70 14.29
CA ALA A 215 -22.89 0.69 14.46
C ALA A 215 -22.72 -0.15 15.74
N LYS A 216 -21.46 -0.30 16.21
CA LYS A 216 -21.12 -0.97 17.48
C LYS A 216 -20.93 0.01 18.65
N ASN A 217 -21.21 1.32 18.47
CA ASN A 217 -20.95 2.39 19.45
C ASN A 217 -19.48 2.49 19.92
N ILE A 218 -18.53 2.07 19.09
CA ILE A 218 -17.10 2.17 19.37
C ILE A 218 -16.62 3.60 19.11
N LYS A 219 -15.94 4.19 20.10
CA LYS A 219 -15.36 5.54 20.02
C LYS A 219 -13.84 5.56 20.21
N HIS A 220 -13.26 4.47 20.61
CA HIS A 220 -11.81 4.32 20.75
C HIS A 220 -11.23 3.82 19.42
N ILE A 221 -10.37 4.62 18.81
CA ILE A 221 -9.77 4.30 17.52
C ILE A 221 -8.25 4.15 17.69
N ILE A 222 -7.73 3.03 17.23
CA ILE A 222 -6.29 2.88 16.90
C ILE A 222 -6.18 2.99 15.39
N LEU A 223 -5.58 4.08 14.92
CA LEU A 223 -5.26 4.30 13.51
C LEU A 223 -3.80 3.94 13.29
N ASP A 224 -3.54 2.85 12.61
CA ASP A 224 -2.20 2.34 12.37
C ASP A 224 -1.67 2.85 11.01
N LEU A 225 -0.61 3.63 11.04
CA LEU A 225 0.10 4.18 9.89
C LEU A 225 1.52 3.61 9.77
N ARG A 226 1.86 2.57 10.53
CA ARG A 226 3.15 1.88 10.38
C ARG A 226 3.24 1.25 8.99
N ASP A 227 4.43 1.19 8.42
CA ASP A 227 4.69 0.73 7.04
C ASP A 227 3.98 1.55 5.94
N ASN A 228 3.38 2.71 6.27
CA ASN A 228 2.68 3.56 5.30
C ASN A 228 3.60 4.64 4.74
N SER A 229 4.08 4.45 3.51
CA SER A 229 4.99 5.39 2.82
C SER A 229 4.31 6.66 2.28
N GLY A 230 2.98 6.82 2.49
CA GLY A 230 2.22 7.99 2.06
C GLY A 230 1.29 7.73 0.88
N GLY A 231 1.30 8.64 -0.09
CA GLY A 231 0.42 8.65 -1.27
C GLY A 231 -0.19 10.03 -1.51
N SER A 232 -1.48 10.09 -1.79
CA SER A 232 -2.21 11.32 -2.10
C SER A 232 -2.36 12.25 -0.89
N VAL A 233 -1.83 13.46 -0.99
CA VAL A 233 -2.05 14.54 0.00
C VAL A 233 -3.54 14.79 0.20
N GLN A 234 -4.32 14.85 -0.89
CA GLN A 234 -5.76 15.07 -0.82
C GLN A 234 -6.46 13.99 0.02
N GLN A 235 -6.11 12.72 -0.17
CA GLN A 235 -6.70 11.62 0.60
C GLN A 235 -6.31 11.68 2.08
N ALA A 236 -5.05 12.01 2.41
CA ALA A 236 -4.63 12.21 3.80
C ALA A 236 -5.41 13.37 4.47
N VAL A 237 -5.65 14.45 3.75
CA VAL A 237 -6.47 15.57 4.22
C VAL A 237 -7.93 15.15 4.44
N GLU A 238 -8.53 14.40 3.51
CA GLU A 238 -9.92 13.91 3.69
C GLU A 238 -10.02 12.98 4.90
N VAL A 239 -9.04 12.09 5.10
CA VAL A 239 -8.93 11.24 6.29
C VAL A 239 -8.79 12.08 7.57
N ALA A 240 -7.93 13.10 7.55
CA ALA A 240 -7.71 14.00 8.69
C ALA A 240 -9.01 14.69 9.15
N ARG A 241 -9.89 15.03 8.22
CA ARG A 241 -11.19 15.70 8.51
C ARG A 241 -12.15 14.88 9.37
N TYR A 242 -11.97 13.56 9.47
CA TYR A 242 -12.77 12.73 10.38
C TYR A 242 -12.34 12.86 11.85
N PHE A 243 -11.08 13.26 12.10
CA PHE A 243 -10.48 13.22 13.43
C PHE A 243 -10.11 14.59 13.98
N ILE A 244 -9.71 15.53 13.12
CA ILE A 244 -9.11 16.81 13.52
C ILE A 244 -10.19 17.86 13.69
N PRO A 245 -10.29 18.50 14.89
CA PRO A 245 -11.18 19.64 15.10
C PRO A 245 -10.90 20.79 14.13
N ARG A 246 -11.83 21.74 14.08
CA ARG A 246 -11.72 22.94 13.22
C ARG A 246 -10.35 23.61 13.35
N GLY A 247 -9.61 23.68 12.26
CA GLY A 247 -8.27 24.23 12.22
C GLY A 247 -7.51 23.86 10.96
N LEU A 248 -6.27 24.30 10.88
CA LEU A 248 -5.34 23.93 9.81
C LEU A 248 -4.96 22.45 9.94
N ILE A 249 -4.93 21.73 8.80
CA ILE A 249 -4.40 20.36 8.69
C ILE A 249 -2.94 20.42 8.20
N THR A 250 -2.70 21.15 7.12
CA THR A 250 -1.36 21.33 6.56
C THR A 250 -1.30 22.55 5.64
N ARG A 251 -0.12 23.08 5.43
CA ARG A 251 0.20 24.10 4.43
C ARG A 251 1.19 23.50 3.43
N LEU A 252 0.93 23.66 2.14
CA LEU A 252 1.88 23.38 1.07
C LEU A 252 2.50 24.72 0.62
N ASP A 253 3.84 24.77 0.60
CA ASP A 253 4.65 25.91 0.17
C ASP A 253 5.42 25.48 -1.09
N PHE A 254 5.19 26.18 -2.19
CA PHE A 254 5.76 25.85 -3.49
C PHE A 254 7.06 26.61 -3.80
N GLY A 255 7.54 27.44 -2.87
CA GLY A 255 8.83 28.13 -2.99
C GLY A 255 8.92 29.22 -4.06
N ALA A 256 8.04 29.23 -5.04
CA ALA A 256 8.01 30.21 -6.11
C ALA A 256 7.12 31.41 -5.73
N GLU A 257 7.61 32.65 -5.91
CA GLU A 257 6.83 33.87 -5.57
C GLU A 257 5.49 33.98 -6.34
N GLU A 258 5.39 33.32 -7.50
CA GLU A 258 4.20 33.36 -8.37
C GLU A 258 3.17 32.27 -8.06
N VAL A 259 3.54 31.24 -7.26
CA VAL A 259 2.66 30.11 -6.88
C VAL A 259 2.18 30.32 -5.45
N MET A 260 0.86 30.45 -5.29
CA MET A 260 0.27 30.63 -3.96
C MET A 260 0.34 29.35 -3.14
N ASP A 261 0.68 29.47 -1.87
CA ASP A 261 0.56 28.40 -0.88
C ASP A 261 -0.85 27.84 -0.83
N ILE A 262 -0.95 26.52 -0.65
CA ILE A 262 -2.23 25.86 -0.45
C ILE A 262 -2.39 25.50 1.03
N TYR A 263 -3.52 25.89 1.60
CA TYR A 263 -3.88 25.64 3.00
C TYR A 263 -5.07 24.68 3.04
N TYR A 264 -4.92 23.56 3.75
CA TYR A 264 -5.98 22.58 3.97
C TYR A 264 -6.52 22.68 5.38
N TYR A 265 -7.84 22.76 5.51
CA TYR A 265 -8.53 22.93 6.78
C TYR A 265 -9.49 21.80 7.09
N SER A 266 -9.67 21.51 8.38
CA SER A 266 -10.79 20.78 8.94
C SER A 266 -11.87 21.73 9.42
N TYR A 267 -13.12 21.32 9.31
CA TYR A 267 -14.31 22.04 9.74
C TYR A 267 -15.12 21.26 10.78
N LEU A 268 -14.56 20.15 11.31
CA LEU A 268 -15.17 19.33 12.34
C LEU A 268 -15.24 20.12 13.66
N ASP A 269 -16.41 20.24 14.26
CA ASP A 269 -16.54 21.01 15.51
C ASP A 269 -15.82 20.32 16.67
N VAL A 270 -16.06 19.00 16.85
CA VAL A 270 -15.44 18.16 17.89
C VAL A 270 -15.23 16.75 17.34
N SER A 271 -14.06 16.18 17.56
CA SER A 271 -13.83 14.78 17.24
C SER A 271 -14.70 13.88 18.11
N PRO A 272 -15.46 12.94 17.52
CA PRO A 272 -16.25 12.00 18.32
C PRO A 272 -15.42 10.83 18.89
N TYR A 273 -14.13 10.77 18.56
CA TYR A 273 -13.25 9.64 18.85
C TYR A 273 -12.15 9.99 19.85
N LYS A 274 -11.81 9.05 20.73
CA LYS A 274 -10.53 9.00 21.44
C LYS A 274 -9.54 8.27 20.53
N LEU A 275 -8.51 8.97 20.05
CA LEU A 275 -7.65 8.54 18.92
C LEU A 275 -6.22 8.28 19.39
N VAL A 276 -5.68 7.13 18.99
CA VAL A 276 -4.24 6.84 18.98
C VAL A 276 -3.80 6.58 17.55
N VAL A 277 -2.69 7.16 17.15
CA VAL A 277 -2.05 6.91 15.86
C VAL A 277 -0.74 6.14 16.09
N LEU A 278 -0.60 4.97 15.46
CA LEU A 278 0.64 4.20 15.51
C LEU A 278 1.54 4.62 14.34
N VAL A 279 2.81 4.86 14.63
CA VAL A 279 3.80 5.34 13.67
C VAL A 279 5.14 4.63 13.83
N ASP A 280 5.90 4.53 12.74
CA ASP A 280 7.26 3.98 12.70
C ASP A 280 8.16 4.73 11.70
N GLU A 281 9.36 4.21 11.47
CA GLU A 281 10.35 4.76 10.54
C GLU A 281 9.95 4.69 9.06
N GLU A 282 8.98 3.85 8.70
CA GLU A 282 8.43 3.73 7.34
C GLU A 282 7.20 4.64 7.13
N THR A 283 6.64 5.19 8.22
CA THR A 283 5.57 6.20 8.14
C THR A 283 6.10 7.46 7.49
N ALA A 284 5.65 7.80 6.26
CA ALA A 284 6.24 8.88 5.46
C ALA A 284 5.23 9.75 4.72
N SER A 285 5.64 10.97 4.33
CA SER A 285 4.92 11.84 3.38
C SER A 285 3.48 12.14 3.80
N ALA A 286 2.46 11.74 3.01
CA ALA A 286 1.04 11.96 3.30
C ALA A 286 0.60 11.36 4.65
N ALA A 287 1.23 10.24 5.08
CA ALA A 287 1.01 9.67 6.41
C ALA A 287 1.53 10.59 7.52
N GLU A 288 2.65 11.29 7.28
CA GLU A 288 3.17 12.28 8.23
C GLU A 288 2.34 13.57 8.26
N ILE A 289 1.67 13.94 7.14
CA ILE A 289 0.68 15.04 7.14
C ILE A 289 -0.42 14.72 8.14
N LEU A 290 -1.01 13.53 8.06
CA LEU A 290 -2.07 13.10 8.97
C LEU A 290 -1.57 13.00 10.42
N ALA A 291 -0.45 12.31 10.65
CA ALA A 291 0.13 12.15 11.98
C ALA A 291 0.51 13.50 12.62
N GLY A 292 1.17 14.39 11.84
CA GLY A 292 1.54 15.73 12.30
C GLY A 292 0.34 16.61 12.59
N ALA A 293 -0.72 16.47 11.81
CA ALA A 293 -1.96 17.21 12.04
C ALA A 293 -2.69 16.71 13.32
N VAL A 294 -2.73 15.41 13.58
CA VAL A 294 -3.27 14.83 14.82
C VAL A 294 -2.50 15.33 16.04
N GLN A 295 -1.16 15.28 15.99
CA GLN A 295 -0.30 15.72 17.09
C GLN A 295 -0.41 17.22 17.36
N ASP A 296 -0.36 18.04 16.31
CA ASP A 296 -0.36 19.51 16.47
C ASP A 296 -1.72 20.08 16.89
N SER A 297 -2.82 19.39 16.57
CA SER A 297 -4.18 19.78 16.97
C SER A 297 -4.63 19.19 18.30
N ASP A 298 -3.80 18.40 18.96
CA ASP A 298 -4.12 17.63 20.16
C ASP A 298 -5.37 16.73 19.98
N ALA A 299 -5.61 16.28 18.72
CA ALA A 299 -6.76 15.43 18.38
C ALA A 299 -6.56 13.95 18.77
N GLY A 300 -5.35 13.56 19.09
CA GLY A 300 -4.96 12.21 19.50
C GLY A 300 -3.50 12.15 19.90
N VAL A 301 -2.99 10.96 20.16
CA VAL A 301 -1.62 10.70 20.61
C VAL A 301 -0.90 9.80 19.62
N LEU A 302 0.34 10.14 19.28
CA LEU A 302 1.23 9.33 18.46
C LEU A 302 2.00 8.34 19.34
N ILE A 303 1.94 7.05 19.03
CA ILE A 303 2.68 6.00 19.73
C ILE A 303 3.51 5.20 18.73
N GLY A 304 4.76 4.90 19.08
CA GLY A 304 5.65 4.08 18.26
C GLY A 304 7.06 4.61 18.14
N ASN A 305 7.61 4.65 16.93
CA ASN A 305 8.94 5.19 16.67
C ASN A 305 8.86 6.48 15.83
N LYS A 306 10.01 7.12 15.67
CA LYS A 306 10.15 8.35 14.89
C LYS A 306 9.85 8.08 13.41
N THR A 307 9.06 8.96 12.77
CA THR A 307 8.69 8.84 11.36
C THR A 307 9.85 9.17 10.41
N TYR A 308 9.69 8.86 9.14
CA TYR A 308 10.71 8.98 8.10
C TYR A 308 11.25 10.41 7.91
N GLY A 309 10.37 11.40 7.82
CA GLY A 309 10.76 12.79 7.58
C GLY A 309 10.81 13.18 6.11
N LYS A 310 9.79 12.85 5.34
CA LYS A 310 9.65 13.27 3.94
C LYS A 310 8.58 14.36 3.83
N ALA A 311 8.99 15.63 3.92
CA ALA A 311 8.07 16.76 3.77
C ALA A 311 8.04 17.34 2.34
N ARG A 312 8.41 16.56 1.33
CA ARG A 312 8.44 16.96 -0.07
C ARG A 312 7.11 16.66 -0.76
N VAL A 313 6.58 17.67 -1.46
CA VAL A 313 5.41 17.53 -2.34
C VAL A 313 5.90 17.26 -3.75
N GLN A 314 5.36 16.25 -4.42
CA GLN A 314 5.66 15.95 -5.80
C GLN A 314 4.41 16.09 -6.67
N ASP A 315 4.60 16.70 -7.84
CA ASP A 315 3.63 16.70 -8.92
C ASP A 315 4.04 15.74 -10.02
N PHE A 316 3.06 15.13 -10.66
CA PHE A 316 3.26 14.22 -11.79
C PHE A 316 2.84 14.92 -13.08
N MET A 317 3.85 15.29 -13.90
CA MET A 317 3.68 16.19 -15.03
C MET A 317 4.15 15.53 -16.32
N ALA A 318 3.34 15.64 -17.38
CA ALA A 318 3.72 15.18 -18.72
C ALA A 318 4.78 16.09 -19.35
N MET A 319 5.58 15.53 -20.27
CA MET A 319 6.56 16.25 -21.06
C MET A 319 6.32 16.02 -22.55
N LEU A 320 6.33 17.09 -23.35
CA LEU A 320 6.27 17.02 -24.80
C LEU A 320 7.51 16.30 -25.36
N SER A 321 7.30 15.46 -26.37
CA SER A 321 8.39 14.85 -27.13
C SER A 321 9.19 15.90 -27.92
N PRO A 322 10.46 15.63 -28.34
CA PRO A 322 11.24 16.57 -29.14
C PRO A 322 10.54 17.01 -30.42
N GLN A 323 9.79 16.11 -31.04
CA GLN A 323 9.01 16.37 -32.27
C GLN A 323 7.81 17.28 -31.99
N ALA A 324 7.05 16.96 -30.94
CA ALA A 324 5.92 17.78 -30.52
C ALA A 324 6.37 19.19 -30.09
N TYR A 325 7.42 19.27 -29.24
CA TYR A 325 7.98 20.56 -28.83
C TYR A 325 8.41 21.41 -30.05
N SER A 326 9.13 20.81 -31.02
CA SER A 326 9.58 21.53 -32.23
C SER A 326 8.39 22.08 -33.02
N ARG A 327 7.30 21.31 -33.17
CA ARG A 327 6.07 21.71 -33.83
C ARG A 327 5.35 22.85 -33.12
N TYR A 328 5.15 22.72 -31.82
CA TYR A 328 4.39 23.67 -31.02
C TYR A 328 5.17 24.94 -30.71
N ARG A 329 6.51 24.86 -30.53
CA ARG A 329 7.36 26.02 -30.34
C ARG A 329 7.26 27.03 -31.47
N VAL A 330 7.24 26.56 -32.71
CA VAL A 330 7.09 27.45 -33.87
C VAL A 330 5.67 28.06 -33.93
N ARG A 331 4.67 27.27 -33.57
CA ARG A 331 3.27 27.69 -33.69
C ARG A 331 2.83 28.62 -32.55
N TYR A 332 3.28 28.38 -31.33
CA TYR A 332 2.80 29.05 -30.12
C TYR A 332 3.91 29.77 -29.32
N ALA A 333 5.14 29.79 -29.83
CA ALA A 333 6.30 30.42 -29.19
C ALA A 333 6.56 29.93 -27.75
N ILE A 334 6.27 28.64 -27.48
CA ILE A 334 6.58 28.05 -26.17
C ILE A 334 8.10 27.84 -26.02
N ASN A 335 8.59 27.95 -24.79
CA ASN A 335 10.01 27.78 -24.42
C ASN A 335 10.23 26.63 -23.43
N SER A 336 9.17 25.94 -23.00
CA SER A 336 9.18 24.82 -22.07
C SER A 336 8.63 23.57 -22.75
N VAL A 337 9.02 22.38 -22.28
CA VAL A 337 8.47 21.08 -22.71
C VAL A 337 7.14 20.76 -21.99
N ASP A 338 6.64 21.68 -21.16
CA ASP A 338 5.39 21.54 -20.43
C ASP A 338 4.18 21.64 -21.38
N PRO A 339 3.33 20.60 -21.50
CA PRO A 339 2.10 20.72 -22.30
C PRO A 339 1.17 21.82 -21.81
N ARG A 340 1.25 22.21 -20.53
CA ARG A 340 0.40 23.27 -19.94
C ARG A 340 0.75 24.66 -20.51
N ALA A 341 1.93 24.83 -21.10
CA ALA A 341 2.32 26.03 -21.84
C ALA A 341 1.53 26.21 -23.16
N LEU A 342 0.82 25.18 -23.62
CA LEU A 342 0.00 25.25 -24.82
C LEU A 342 -1.38 25.88 -24.51
N PRO A 343 -2.02 26.51 -25.50
CA PRO A 343 -3.43 26.93 -25.37
C PRO A 343 -4.33 25.75 -25.03
N GLN A 344 -5.33 25.97 -24.17
CA GLN A 344 -6.23 24.89 -23.69
C GLN A 344 -6.93 24.08 -24.79
N ASN A 345 -7.22 24.71 -25.92
CA ASN A 345 -7.82 24.02 -27.08
C ASN A 345 -6.89 23.02 -27.76
N GLU A 346 -5.58 23.05 -27.49
CA GLU A 346 -4.63 22.08 -28.02
C GLU A 346 -4.51 20.84 -27.12
N TRP A 347 -4.86 20.91 -25.84
CA TRP A 347 -4.72 19.78 -24.90
C TRP A 347 -5.53 18.55 -25.33
N GLY A 348 -6.73 18.75 -25.90
CA GLY A 348 -7.56 17.64 -26.40
C GLY A 348 -7.11 17.03 -27.74
N VAL A 349 -6.03 17.59 -28.33
CA VAL A 349 -5.46 17.12 -29.62
C VAL A 349 -4.14 16.37 -29.41
N LEU A 350 -3.57 16.50 -28.18
CA LEU A 350 -2.34 15.77 -27.83
C LEU A 350 -2.64 14.27 -27.73
N ASN A 351 -1.72 13.47 -28.25
CA ASN A 351 -1.76 12.01 -28.18
C ASN A 351 -0.48 11.48 -27.53
N ASP A 352 -0.42 10.17 -27.29
CA ASP A 352 0.73 9.54 -26.63
C ASP A 352 2.05 9.76 -27.36
N GLU A 353 2.05 9.84 -28.70
CA GLU A 353 3.26 10.11 -29.49
C GLU A 353 3.78 11.55 -29.29
N ASP A 354 2.92 12.47 -28.86
CA ASP A 354 3.30 13.84 -28.53
C ASP A 354 3.99 13.94 -27.18
N MET A 355 3.89 12.93 -26.32
CA MET A 355 4.53 12.87 -25.03
C MET A 355 5.85 12.10 -25.11
N LEU A 356 6.89 12.61 -24.46
CA LEU A 356 8.12 11.86 -24.20
C LEU A 356 7.95 10.90 -23.04
N GLY A 357 7.18 11.31 -22.05
CA GLY A 357 6.93 10.63 -20.79
C GLY A 357 6.45 11.60 -19.74
N TRP A 358 6.63 11.25 -18.47
CA TRP A 358 6.19 12.02 -17.31
C TRP A 358 7.32 12.23 -16.32
N VAL A 359 7.22 13.27 -15.53
CA VAL A 359 8.14 13.55 -14.44
C VAL A 359 7.37 13.66 -13.14
N LYS A 360 7.75 12.85 -12.17
CA LYS A 360 7.42 13.09 -10.77
C LYS A 360 8.48 14.04 -10.23
N MET A 361 8.13 15.32 -10.06
CA MET A 361 9.06 16.40 -9.67
C MET A 361 8.69 16.94 -8.30
N THR A 362 9.68 17.23 -7.47
CA THR A 362 9.48 17.94 -6.22
C THR A 362 9.18 19.40 -6.50
N THR A 363 7.94 19.81 -6.22
CA THR A 363 7.41 21.16 -6.51
C THR A 363 7.18 21.99 -5.24
N GLY A 364 7.24 21.38 -4.06
CA GLY A 364 6.99 22.11 -2.82
C GLY A 364 7.38 21.35 -1.57
N ILE A 365 7.14 22.00 -0.43
CA ILE A 365 7.31 21.45 0.91
C ILE A 365 6.00 21.63 1.66
N TYR A 366 5.64 20.67 2.52
CA TYR A 366 4.52 20.84 3.43
C TYR A 366 4.99 21.11 4.86
N TYR A 367 4.13 21.77 5.61
CA TYR A 367 4.31 22.11 7.02
C TYR A 367 3.15 21.58 7.86
N THR A 368 3.44 21.16 9.08
CA THR A 368 2.40 20.79 10.05
C THR A 368 1.57 22.00 10.47
N PRO A 369 0.42 21.85 11.14
CA PRO A 369 -0.40 22.96 11.59
C PRO A 369 0.34 24.02 12.42
N LYS A 370 1.28 23.61 13.27
CA LYS A 370 2.12 24.51 14.08
C LYS A 370 3.32 25.07 13.30
N GLY A 371 3.39 24.85 11.98
CA GLY A 371 4.45 25.38 11.09
C GLY A 371 5.79 24.63 11.20
N ARG A 372 5.80 23.41 11.71
CA ARG A 372 7.03 22.59 11.78
C ARG A 372 7.40 22.09 10.38
N ASN A 373 8.65 22.30 9.98
CA ASN A 373 9.27 21.59 8.85
C ASN A 373 9.84 20.27 9.37
N ILE A 374 9.34 19.17 8.85
CA ILE A 374 9.78 17.82 9.26
C ILE A 374 10.71 17.15 8.23
N ASP A 375 11.07 17.86 7.15
CA ASP A 375 11.94 17.33 6.09
C ASP A 375 13.31 16.91 6.65
N GLY A 376 13.70 15.65 6.43
CA GLY A 376 14.90 15.03 7.00
C GLY A 376 14.88 14.83 8.52
N GLN A 377 13.80 15.25 9.20
CA GLN A 377 13.71 15.19 10.67
C GLN A 377 12.66 14.21 11.18
N GLY A 378 11.55 14.06 10.48
CA GLY A 378 10.40 13.26 10.91
C GLY A 378 9.69 13.80 12.16
N LEU A 379 8.60 13.12 12.53
CA LEU A 379 7.85 13.38 13.74
C LEU A 379 8.35 12.46 14.87
N ASN A 380 8.59 13.02 16.04
CA ASN A 380 8.79 12.20 17.24
C ASN A 380 7.40 11.82 17.80
N PRO A 381 7.14 10.54 18.11
CA PRO A 381 5.89 10.16 18.76
C PRO A 381 5.80 10.76 20.16
N ASP A 382 4.58 10.96 20.66
CA ASP A 382 4.34 11.45 22.02
C ASP A 382 4.73 10.39 23.06
N ILE A 383 4.53 9.11 22.68
CA ILE A 383 4.94 7.96 23.50
C ILE A 383 5.83 7.05 22.64
N LYS A 384 7.12 7.05 22.98
CA LYS A 384 8.08 6.20 22.26
C LYS A 384 8.00 4.76 22.74
N VAL A 385 7.74 3.84 21.81
CA VAL A 385 7.75 2.39 22.03
C VAL A 385 8.48 1.74 20.86
N LEU A 386 9.45 0.89 21.14
CA LEU A 386 10.17 0.16 20.10
C LEU A 386 9.37 -1.07 19.65
N PRO A 387 9.40 -1.43 18.35
CA PRO A 387 8.75 -2.63 17.85
C PRO A 387 9.43 -3.89 18.41
N SER A 388 8.72 -5.02 18.37
CA SER A 388 9.31 -6.34 18.61
C SER A 388 9.96 -6.89 17.34
N GLU A 389 10.54 -8.12 17.45
CA GLU A 389 11.10 -8.84 16.29
C GLU A 389 10.01 -9.28 15.30
N ILE A 390 8.76 -9.47 15.78
CA ILE A 390 7.62 -9.81 14.94
C ILE A 390 7.01 -8.52 14.37
N PRO A 391 6.83 -8.40 13.05
CA PRO A 391 6.21 -7.22 12.46
C PRO A 391 4.79 -6.99 13.00
N GLY A 392 4.60 -5.88 13.73
CA GLY A 392 3.34 -5.58 14.40
C GLY A 392 2.16 -5.48 13.43
N VAL A 393 2.34 -4.81 12.30
CA VAL A 393 1.31 -4.66 11.26
C VAL A 393 0.85 -6.02 10.72
N TRP A 394 1.77 -6.93 10.44
CA TRP A 394 1.43 -8.28 9.99
C TRP A 394 0.58 -9.02 11.04
N LEU A 395 1.01 -9.01 12.31
CA LEU A 395 0.30 -9.65 13.41
C LEU A 395 -1.13 -9.08 13.58
N GLN A 396 -1.27 -7.78 13.42
CA GLN A 396 -2.58 -7.12 13.55
C GLN A 396 -3.51 -7.44 12.38
N LYS A 397 -2.98 -7.74 11.18
CA LYS A 397 -3.74 -8.13 9.98
C LYS A 397 -4.27 -9.58 10.00
N ILE A 398 -3.80 -10.45 10.89
CA ILE A 398 -4.36 -11.79 11.03
C ILE A 398 -5.82 -11.64 11.47
N LEU A 399 -6.76 -12.05 10.59
CA LEU A 399 -8.19 -11.98 10.89
C LEU A 399 -8.59 -13.00 11.96
N PRO A 400 -9.55 -12.70 12.83
CA PRO A 400 -10.16 -13.73 13.67
C PRO A 400 -10.88 -14.77 12.81
N LEU A 401 -10.86 -16.03 13.24
CA LEU A 401 -11.63 -17.10 12.63
C LEU A 401 -13.13 -16.78 12.67
N ALA A 402 -13.83 -16.93 11.56
CA ALA A 402 -15.21 -16.45 11.39
C ALA A 402 -16.26 -17.34 12.09
N GLN A 403 -15.89 -18.55 12.54
CA GLN A 403 -16.76 -19.53 13.20
C GLN A 403 -18.02 -19.90 12.37
N MET A 404 -17.86 -19.95 11.05
CA MET A 404 -18.96 -20.26 10.13
C MET A 404 -19.09 -21.76 9.81
N GLU A 405 -17.98 -22.50 9.82
CA GLU A 405 -17.91 -23.91 9.47
C GLU A 405 -16.91 -24.67 10.36
N LYS A 406 -17.02 -26.01 10.36
CA LYS A 406 -16.06 -26.90 11.01
C LYS A 406 -15.13 -27.46 9.95
N LEU A 407 -13.84 -27.39 10.18
CA LEU A 407 -12.81 -27.85 9.26
C LEU A 407 -12.09 -29.06 9.86
N ALA A 408 -11.94 -30.11 9.05
CA ALA A 408 -11.33 -31.38 9.44
C ALA A 408 -10.16 -31.68 8.51
N LEU A 409 -9.43 -32.77 8.80
CA LEU A 409 -8.33 -33.25 7.97
C LEU A 409 -8.71 -33.27 6.48
N LYS A 410 -7.84 -32.66 5.65
CA LYS A 410 -7.99 -32.43 4.19
C LYS A 410 -8.97 -31.30 3.79
N SER A 411 -9.49 -30.55 4.71
CA SER A 411 -10.22 -29.32 4.38
C SER A 411 -9.28 -28.30 3.73
N ILE A 412 -9.82 -27.47 2.81
CA ILE A 412 -9.13 -26.35 2.18
C ILE A 412 -9.93 -25.09 2.50
N SER A 413 -9.33 -24.15 3.23
CA SER A 413 -9.99 -22.89 3.64
C SER A 413 -8.95 -21.88 4.10
N ASN A 414 -9.20 -20.59 3.91
CA ASN A 414 -8.39 -19.51 4.51
C ASN A 414 -8.41 -19.55 6.04
N GLU A 415 -9.47 -20.09 6.64
CA GLU A 415 -9.56 -20.29 8.08
C GLU A 415 -8.52 -21.29 8.60
N VAL A 416 -8.02 -22.21 7.74
CA VAL A 416 -6.92 -23.14 8.08
C VAL A 416 -5.63 -22.34 8.19
N GLU A 417 -5.28 -21.55 7.17
CA GLU A 417 -4.08 -20.68 7.19
C GLU A 417 -4.10 -19.74 8.39
N THR A 418 -5.26 -19.15 8.68
CA THR A 418 -5.43 -18.31 9.89
C THR A 418 -5.17 -19.09 11.17
N ALA A 419 -5.72 -20.29 11.30
CA ALA A 419 -5.51 -21.15 12.48
C ALA A 419 -4.04 -21.56 12.62
N GLU A 420 -3.38 -21.91 11.53
CA GLU A 420 -1.97 -22.28 11.48
C GLU A 420 -1.06 -21.10 11.90
N ASN A 421 -1.32 -19.89 11.39
CA ASN A 421 -0.60 -18.69 11.82
C ASN A 421 -0.73 -18.47 13.32
N ILE A 422 -1.94 -18.63 13.89
CA ILE A 422 -2.16 -18.47 15.34
C ILE A 422 -1.44 -19.57 16.13
N LEU A 423 -1.53 -20.81 15.68
CA LEU A 423 -0.87 -21.95 16.32
C LEU A 423 0.65 -21.84 16.28
N LEU A 424 1.21 -21.44 15.15
CA LEU A 424 2.66 -21.24 14.98
C LEU A 424 3.16 -20.13 15.92
N LEU A 425 2.47 -18.99 15.98
CA LEU A 425 2.78 -17.90 16.93
C LEU A 425 2.64 -18.33 18.39
N ALA A 426 1.71 -19.23 18.69
CA ALA A 426 1.54 -19.79 20.02
C ALA A 426 2.56 -20.91 20.35
N GLY A 427 3.50 -21.21 19.43
CA GLY A 427 4.62 -22.12 19.65
C GLY A 427 4.33 -23.59 19.36
N TYR A 428 3.28 -23.90 18.59
CA TYR A 428 3.01 -25.25 18.09
C TYR A 428 3.88 -25.55 16.87
N GLU A 429 4.28 -26.82 16.72
CA GLU A 429 5.08 -27.27 15.58
C GLU A 429 4.18 -27.42 14.35
N LEU A 430 4.48 -26.66 13.31
CA LEU A 430 3.82 -26.64 12.01
C LEU A 430 4.89 -26.37 10.94
N ASP A 431 4.57 -26.70 9.70
CA ASP A 431 5.27 -26.18 8.53
C ASP A 431 4.81 -24.76 8.19
N GLU A 432 5.10 -24.29 6.99
CA GLU A 432 4.69 -22.95 6.56
C GLU A 432 3.16 -22.88 6.41
N PRO A 433 2.48 -21.92 7.07
CA PRO A 433 1.03 -21.82 7.02
C PRO A 433 0.47 -21.78 5.61
N ASP A 434 -0.58 -22.61 5.38
CA ASP A 434 -1.30 -22.66 4.11
C ASP A 434 -2.79 -22.90 4.31
N THR A 435 -3.53 -23.04 3.22
CA THR A 435 -4.99 -23.21 3.26
C THR A 435 -5.43 -24.66 3.41
N PHE A 436 -4.51 -25.63 3.56
CA PHE A 436 -4.80 -27.07 3.56
C PHE A 436 -4.55 -27.69 4.94
N LEU A 437 -5.61 -28.20 5.58
CA LEU A 437 -5.53 -28.90 6.85
C LEU A 437 -4.94 -30.30 6.66
N ASP A 438 -3.65 -30.39 6.78
CA ASP A 438 -2.87 -31.63 6.66
C ASP A 438 -2.71 -32.39 7.99
N GLU A 439 -1.88 -33.42 8.04
CA GLU A 439 -1.63 -34.22 9.24
C GLU A 439 -0.89 -33.43 10.33
N LEU A 440 0.02 -32.51 9.96
CA LEU A 440 0.76 -31.70 10.93
C LEU A 440 -0.18 -30.71 11.60
N THR A 441 -0.99 -30.01 10.81
CA THR A 441 -2.03 -29.10 11.28
C THR A 441 -3.04 -29.81 12.15
N TYR A 442 -3.48 -31.02 11.75
CA TYR A 442 -4.39 -31.83 12.55
C TYR A 442 -3.81 -32.16 13.93
N GLU A 443 -2.55 -32.60 14.03
CA GLU A 443 -1.92 -32.92 15.31
C GLU A 443 -1.65 -31.66 16.15
N ALA A 444 -1.31 -30.52 15.52
CA ALA A 444 -1.18 -29.23 16.22
C ALA A 444 -2.51 -28.77 16.83
N ILE A 445 -3.63 -28.90 16.08
CA ILE A 445 -4.98 -28.60 16.60
C ILE A 445 -5.31 -29.51 17.79
N LYS A 446 -5.04 -30.80 17.72
CA LYS A 446 -5.26 -31.74 18.83
C LYS A 446 -4.49 -31.34 20.08
N LYS A 447 -3.22 -30.98 19.91
CA LYS A 447 -2.37 -30.55 21.02
C LYS A 447 -2.89 -29.25 21.63
N PHE A 448 -3.25 -28.26 20.79
CA PHE A 448 -3.87 -27.01 21.25
C PHE A 448 -5.16 -27.27 22.01
N GLN A 449 -6.05 -28.13 21.50
CA GLN A 449 -7.29 -28.51 22.16
C GLN A 449 -7.02 -29.11 23.55
N ALA A 450 -6.04 -30.02 23.65
CA ALA A 450 -5.67 -30.61 24.92
C ALA A 450 -5.14 -29.57 25.93
N ASP A 451 -4.24 -28.70 25.47
CA ASP A 451 -3.64 -27.64 26.30
C ASP A 451 -4.67 -26.63 26.82
N LYS A 452 -5.74 -26.41 26.05
CA LYS A 452 -6.86 -25.51 26.39
C LYS A 452 -8.03 -26.22 27.10
N GLY A 453 -7.89 -27.51 27.41
CA GLY A 453 -8.92 -28.30 28.08
C GLY A 453 -10.13 -28.62 27.21
N LEU A 454 -9.98 -28.52 25.89
CA LEU A 454 -10.99 -28.94 24.91
C LEU A 454 -10.81 -30.45 24.58
N TYR A 455 -11.84 -31.06 23.97
CA TYR A 455 -11.72 -32.44 23.51
C TYR A 455 -10.75 -32.53 22.32
N PRO A 456 -9.64 -33.32 22.41
CA PRO A 456 -8.55 -33.29 21.44
C PRO A 456 -8.80 -34.23 20.25
N TYR A 457 -9.61 -33.82 19.28
CA TYR A 457 -10.01 -34.66 18.13
C TYR A 457 -9.58 -34.04 16.77
N GLY A 458 -8.80 -32.96 16.77
CA GLY A 458 -8.14 -32.45 15.58
C GLY A 458 -9.08 -31.73 14.57
N VAL A 459 -10.31 -31.45 14.95
CA VAL A 459 -11.25 -30.70 14.13
C VAL A 459 -11.26 -29.25 14.59
N LEU A 460 -11.11 -28.33 13.65
CA LEU A 460 -11.24 -26.89 13.89
C LEU A 460 -12.73 -26.54 14.01
N ASP A 461 -13.33 -26.95 15.13
CA ASP A 461 -14.73 -26.68 15.45
C ASP A 461 -14.92 -25.29 16.06
N PHE A 462 -16.16 -24.88 16.30
CA PHE A 462 -16.49 -23.54 16.80
C PHE A 462 -15.87 -23.22 18.16
N SER A 463 -15.72 -24.21 19.04
CA SER A 463 -15.07 -24.03 20.34
C SER A 463 -13.58 -23.84 20.20
N THR A 464 -12.95 -24.58 19.32
CA THR A 464 -11.53 -24.47 18.99
C THR A 464 -11.23 -23.14 18.30
N GLN A 465 -12.04 -22.74 17.32
CA GLN A 465 -11.92 -21.44 16.63
C GLN A 465 -12.07 -20.27 17.62
N LYS A 466 -13.04 -20.35 18.53
CA LYS A 466 -13.21 -19.33 19.58
C LYS A 466 -11.97 -19.21 20.47
N GLU A 467 -11.39 -20.33 20.90
CA GLU A 467 -10.21 -20.33 21.77
C GLU A 467 -8.96 -19.85 21.02
N LEU A 468 -8.83 -20.16 19.73
CA LEU A 468 -7.78 -19.59 18.87
C LEU A 468 -7.93 -18.07 18.74
N ASN A 469 -9.14 -17.55 18.57
CA ASN A 469 -9.39 -16.11 18.54
C ASN A 469 -9.01 -15.42 19.86
N CYS A 470 -9.31 -16.07 21.00
CA CYS A 470 -8.87 -15.57 22.32
C CYS A 470 -7.33 -15.57 22.42
N THR A 471 -6.69 -16.63 21.93
CA THR A 471 -5.23 -16.75 21.88
C THR A 471 -4.63 -15.67 21.00
N LEU A 472 -5.17 -15.41 19.80
CA LEU A 472 -4.72 -14.34 18.91
C LEU A 472 -4.76 -12.96 19.58
N ASN A 473 -5.82 -12.65 20.32
CA ASN A 473 -5.91 -11.38 21.03
C ASN A 473 -4.82 -11.24 22.10
N GLY A 474 -4.45 -12.33 22.79
CA GLY A 474 -3.32 -12.35 23.71
C GLY A 474 -1.99 -12.12 23.02
N LEU A 475 -1.75 -12.84 21.91
CA LEU A 475 -0.52 -12.73 21.10
C LEU A 475 -0.32 -11.32 20.53
N ARG A 476 -1.40 -10.65 20.09
CA ARG A 476 -1.35 -9.27 19.62
C ARG A 476 -0.84 -8.29 20.67
N VAL A 477 -1.20 -8.49 21.92
CA VAL A 477 -0.73 -7.65 23.03
C VAL A 477 0.69 -8.05 23.45
N GLU A 478 1.00 -9.35 23.45
CA GLU A 478 2.31 -9.88 23.87
C GLU A 478 3.42 -9.51 22.88
N TYR A 479 3.16 -9.68 21.59
CA TYR A 479 4.17 -9.53 20.53
C TYR A 479 4.15 -8.18 19.79
N ASP A 480 3.17 -7.33 20.05
CA ASP A 480 3.14 -5.96 19.53
C ASP A 480 3.08 -4.94 20.68
N PRO A 481 4.24 -4.55 21.24
CA PRO A 481 4.29 -3.62 22.37
C PRO A 481 3.74 -2.23 22.02
N VAL A 482 3.78 -1.83 20.74
CA VAL A 482 3.23 -0.55 20.28
C VAL A 482 1.71 -0.57 20.34
N TYR A 483 1.09 -1.64 19.85
CA TYR A 483 -0.35 -1.87 19.97
C TYR A 483 -0.79 -2.02 21.42
N ALA A 484 -0.05 -2.79 22.22
CA ALA A 484 -0.32 -2.98 23.64
C ALA A 484 -0.39 -1.64 24.40
N ARG A 485 0.59 -0.75 24.16
CA ARG A 485 0.61 0.58 24.78
C ARG A 485 -0.55 1.47 24.32
N ALA A 486 -0.97 1.34 23.05
CA ALA A 486 -2.15 2.05 22.54
C ALA A 486 -3.45 1.59 23.22
N VAL A 487 -3.62 0.28 23.39
CA VAL A 487 -4.77 -0.28 24.11
C VAL A 487 -4.81 0.20 25.56
N GLU A 488 -3.66 0.21 26.24
CA GLU A 488 -3.53 0.71 27.62
C GLU A 488 -3.94 2.19 27.69
N TRP A 489 -3.39 3.06 26.83
CA TRP A 489 -3.68 4.48 26.82
C TRP A 489 -5.17 4.79 26.53
N LEU A 490 -5.81 4.01 25.67
CA LEU A 490 -7.25 4.19 25.40
C LEU A 490 -8.14 3.83 26.59
N ARG A 491 -7.67 2.94 27.49
CA ARG A 491 -8.38 2.51 28.69
C ARG A 491 -8.14 3.41 29.92
N GLU A 492 -7.07 4.22 29.91
CA GLU A 492 -6.83 5.31 30.87
C GLU A 492 -7.85 6.46 30.72
#